data_2adc2210c6bd5aa61a14f9cbde4c3311
#
_entry.id   2adc2210c6bd5aa61a14f9cbde4c3311
#
_cell.length_a   1.000
_cell.length_b   1.000
_cell.length_c   1.000
_cell.angle_alpha   90.00
_cell.angle_beta   90.00
_cell.angle_gamma   90.00
#
_symmetry.space_group_name_H-M   'P 1'
#
loop_
_entity.id
_entity.type
_entity.pdbx_description
1 polymer ?
#
loop_
_entity_poly.entity_id
_entity_poly.type
_entity_poly.pdbx_seq_one_letter_code
_entity_poly.pdbx_strand_id
1 'polypeptide(L)'
;ADFQNALNKGLKAIDNLLADPLAAIESIQKFLDLPSRYEKAVEGRVASYLGTYERLKYSIDSLIDKKYFESIGASTIASMADAMVNPLFGDYVLIADIEKMYTKLNDTYEDYKKVLDQNKVSVYDIKNNWNPDATVQQELNDLVVFTLANLYRLTFAAKRERVIYTSKKTNAILLVHRYVGLDNLDEHLENFISRKNIKLNELLTIQKGRKIVYIK
;
A
#
# COMPACT_ATOMS: atom_id res chain seq x y z
N ALA A 1 2.75 15.26 -15.79
CA ALA A 1 1.62 15.40 -16.75
C ALA A 1 1.27 14.04 -17.36
N ASP A 2 2.27 13.23 -17.76
CA ASP A 2 2.02 11.98 -18.50
C ASP A 2 1.40 10.87 -17.65
N PHE A 3 1.85 10.72 -16.39
CA PHE A 3 1.28 9.72 -15.46
C PHE A 3 -0.19 10.02 -15.16
N GLN A 4 -0.53 11.27 -14.84
CA GLN A 4 -1.91 11.64 -14.52
C GLN A 4 -2.84 11.46 -15.73
N ASN A 5 -2.36 11.74 -16.93
CA ASN A 5 -3.12 11.49 -18.16
C ASN A 5 -3.33 9.99 -18.41
N ALA A 6 -2.32 9.17 -18.17
CA ALA A 6 -2.41 7.72 -18.30
C ALA A 6 -3.36 7.12 -17.23
N LEU A 7 -3.28 7.60 -15.98
CA LEU A 7 -4.19 7.24 -14.90
C LEU A 7 -5.64 7.55 -15.27
N ASN A 8 -5.91 8.77 -15.75
CA ASN A 8 -7.26 9.17 -16.16
C ASN A 8 -7.80 8.35 -17.34
N LYS A 9 -6.93 7.95 -18.29
CA LYS A 9 -7.33 7.05 -19.38
C LYS A 9 -7.70 5.65 -18.88
N GLY A 10 -6.91 5.10 -17.96
CA GLY A 10 -7.20 3.81 -17.35
C GLY A 10 -8.52 3.80 -16.56
N LEU A 11 -8.75 4.84 -15.76
CA LEU A 11 -10.01 4.99 -15.02
C LEU A 11 -11.22 5.13 -15.96
N LYS A 12 -11.08 5.88 -17.07
CA LYS A 12 -12.14 5.95 -18.09
C LYS A 12 -12.38 4.62 -18.81
N ALA A 13 -11.34 3.80 -18.98
CA ALA A 13 -11.50 2.47 -19.56
C ALA A 13 -12.37 1.56 -18.67
N ILE A 14 -12.25 1.67 -17.35
CA ILE A 14 -13.13 0.98 -16.40
C ILE A 14 -14.58 1.46 -16.57
N ASP A 15 -14.80 2.76 -16.69
CA ASP A 15 -16.14 3.32 -16.90
C ASP A 15 -16.77 2.85 -18.24
N ASN A 16 -15.95 2.58 -19.25
CA ASN A 16 -16.39 2.15 -20.57
C ASN A 16 -16.47 0.62 -20.76
N LEU A 17 -16.28 -0.15 -19.71
CA LEU A 17 -16.16 -1.61 -19.77
C LEU A 17 -17.39 -2.31 -20.37
N LEU A 18 -18.57 -1.69 -20.27
CA LEU A 18 -19.80 -2.19 -20.87
C LEU A 18 -19.94 -1.87 -22.36
N ALA A 19 -19.38 -0.76 -22.81
CA ALA A 19 -19.51 -0.33 -24.20
C ALA A 19 -18.57 -1.13 -25.12
N ASP A 20 -17.34 -1.40 -24.69
CA ASP A 20 -16.36 -2.19 -25.41
C ASP A 20 -15.47 -2.97 -24.41
N PRO A 21 -15.89 -4.20 -23.99
CA PRO A 21 -15.20 -4.97 -22.98
C PRO A 21 -13.76 -5.33 -23.34
N LEU A 22 -13.49 -5.70 -24.59
CA LEU A 22 -12.14 -6.13 -25.00
C LEU A 22 -11.15 -4.97 -25.00
N ALA A 23 -11.51 -3.84 -25.58
CA ALA A 23 -10.66 -2.64 -25.59
C ALA A 23 -10.48 -2.08 -24.15
N ALA A 24 -11.51 -2.18 -23.32
CA ALA A 24 -11.43 -1.80 -21.92
C ALA A 24 -10.46 -2.67 -21.13
N ILE A 25 -10.53 -4.01 -21.27
CA ILE A 25 -9.63 -4.95 -20.60
C ILE A 25 -8.17 -4.70 -20.99
N GLU A 26 -7.87 -4.56 -22.30
CA GLU A 26 -6.52 -4.24 -22.76
C GLU A 26 -6.00 -2.90 -22.18
N SER A 27 -6.88 -1.92 -22.09
CA SER A 27 -6.54 -0.61 -21.53
C SER A 27 -6.29 -0.68 -20.03
N ILE A 28 -7.06 -1.49 -19.31
CA ILE A 28 -6.90 -1.72 -17.88
C ILE A 28 -5.61 -2.50 -17.60
N GLN A 29 -5.28 -3.53 -18.38
CA GLN A 29 -4.02 -4.26 -18.23
C GLN A 29 -2.81 -3.33 -18.43
N LYS A 30 -2.82 -2.52 -19.51
CA LYS A 30 -1.79 -1.49 -19.71
C LYS A 30 -1.72 -0.49 -18.56
N PHE A 31 -2.87 -0.15 -17.99
CA PHE A 31 -2.95 0.75 -16.84
C PHE A 31 -2.38 0.12 -15.56
N LEU A 32 -2.63 -1.16 -15.28
CA LEU A 32 -2.09 -1.85 -14.10
C LEU A 32 -0.55 -1.91 -14.09
N ASP A 33 0.08 -1.83 -15.27
CA ASP A 33 1.54 -1.77 -15.39
C ASP A 33 2.14 -0.37 -15.11
N LEU A 34 1.32 0.69 -15.12
CA LEU A 34 1.82 2.06 -15.01
C LEU A 34 2.42 2.42 -13.65
N PRO A 35 1.82 2.04 -12.50
CA PRO A 35 2.37 2.40 -11.21
C PRO A 35 3.80 1.92 -11.01
N SER A 36 4.14 0.73 -11.51
CA SER A 36 5.51 0.19 -11.42
C SER A 36 6.54 0.99 -12.24
N ARG A 37 6.11 1.70 -13.28
CA ARG A 37 6.98 2.49 -14.17
C ARG A 37 7.19 3.92 -13.72
N TYR A 38 6.17 4.55 -13.15
CA TYR A 38 6.15 5.98 -12.88
C TYR A 38 6.23 6.34 -11.39
N GLU A 39 5.71 5.48 -10.53
CA GLU A 39 5.71 5.71 -9.10
C GLU A 39 6.86 4.93 -8.44
N LYS A 40 7.79 5.65 -7.83
CA LYS A 40 8.99 5.04 -7.23
C LYS A 40 8.74 4.44 -5.86
N ALA A 41 7.87 5.06 -5.05
CA ALA A 41 7.56 4.57 -3.71
C ALA A 41 6.47 3.49 -3.73
N VAL A 42 6.63 2.43 -2.93
CA VAL A 42 5.62 1.36 -2.80
C VAL A 42 4.26 1.92 -2.39
N GLU A 43 4.23 2.89 -1.50
CA GLU A 43 2.99 3.53 -1.05
C GLU A 43 2.20 4.17 -2.19
N GLY A 44 2.85 4.85 -3.11
CA GLY A 44 2.23 5.46 -4.28
C GLY A 44 1.71 4.42 -5.27
N ARG A 45 2.49 3.35 -5.52
CA ARG A 45 2.05 2.23 -6.37
C ARG A 45 0.79 1.58 -5.79
N VAL A 46 0.81 1.23 -4.51
CA VAL A 46 -0.32 0.63 -3.81
C VAL A 46 -1.54 1.55 -3.76
N ALA A 47 -1.34 2.85 -3.55
CA ALA A 47 -2.44 3.83 -3.58
C ALA A 47 -3.11 3.91 -4.96
N SER A 48 -2.35 3.79 -6.05
CA SER A 48 -2.88 3.77 -7.41
C SER A 48 -3.73 2.53 -7.67
N TYR A 49 -3.28 1.34 -7.23
CA TYR A 49 -4.06 0.11 -7.34
C TYR A 49 -5.31 0.15 -6.47
N LEU A 50 -5.21 0.66 -5.25
CA LEU A 50 -6.35 0.81 -4.36
C LEU A 50 -7.41 1.73 -4.97
N GLY A 51 -7.01 2.88 -5.53
CA GLY A 51 -7.93 3.78 -6.23
C GLY A 51 -8.62 3.13 -7.43
N THR A 52 -7.92 2.25 -8.15
CA THR A 52 -8.50 1.45 -9.25
C THR A 52 -9.53 0.46 -8.74
N TYR A 53 -9.21 -0.26 -7.66
CA TYR A 53 -10.11 -1.21 -7.03
C TYR A 53 -11.39 -0.54 -6.51
N GLU A 54 -11.27 0.57 -5.80
CA GLU A 54 -12.43 1.31 -5.28
C GLU A 54 -13.35 1.80 -6.39
N ARG A 55 -12.79 2.27 -7.50
CA ARG A 55 -13.59 2.68 -8.64
C ARG A 55 -14.30 1.50 -9.31
N LEU A 56 -13.62 0.37 -9.45
CA LEU A 56 -14.20 -0.86 -9.97
C LEU A 56 -15.35 -1.35 -9.09
N LYS A 57 -15.15 -1.37 -7.78
CA LYS A 57 -16.17 -1.72 -6.80
C LYS A 57 -17.41 -0.83 -6.89
N TYR A 58 -17.22 0.49 -7.01
CA TYR A 58 -18.33 1.42 -7.18
C TYR A 58 -19.12 1.18 -8.46
N SER A 59 -18.48 0.71 -9.51
CA SER A 59 -19.10 0.47 -10.81
C SER A 59 -19.92 -0.83 -10.88
N ILE A 60 -19.65 -1.83 -10.00
CA ILE A 60 -20.37 -3.13 -10.03
C ILE A 60 -21.86 -3.00 -9.68
N ASP A 61 -22.22 -2.05 -8.83
CA ASP A 61 -23.61 -1.88 -8.38
C ASP A 61 -24.55 -1.39 -9.48
N SER A 62 -24.01 -0.87 -10.59
CA SER A 62 -24.80 -0.26 -11.62
C SER A 62 -24.64 -0.85 -13.02
N LEU A 63 -23.47 -1.33 -13.41
CA LEU A 63 -23.16 -1.47 -14.83
C LEU A 63 -22.19 -2.61 -15.19
N ILE A 64 -21.37 -3.15 -14.28
CA ILE A 64 -20.32 -4.11 -14.64
C ILE A 64 -20.78 -5.54 -14.43
N ASP A 65 -20.56 -6.40 -15.44
CA ASP A 65 -20.71 -7.85 -15.31
C ASP A 65 -19.78 -8.35 -14.18
N LYS A 66 -20.34 -9.19 -13.31
CA LYS A 66 -19.69 -9.74 -12.13
C LYS A 66 -18.39 -10.48 -12.46
N LYS A 67 -18.30 -11.10 -13.64
CA LYS A 67 -17.08 -11.76 -14.13
C LYS A 67 -15.94 -10.75 -14.39
N TYR A 68 -16.28 -9.57 -14.91
CA TYR A 68 -15.28 -8.54 -15.11
C TYR A 68 -14.78 -7.98 -13.79
N PHE A 69 -15.67 -7.76 -12.83
CA PHE A 69 -15.26 -7.37 -11.49
C PHE A 69 -14.32 -8.39 -10.87
N GLU A 70 -14.67 -9.69 -10.95
CA GLU A 70 -13.84 -10.77 -10.43
C GLU A 70 -12.45 -10.74 -11.05
N SER A 71 -12.35 -10.74 -12.38
CA SER A 71 -11.08 -10.80 -13.11
C SER A 71 -10.23 -9.55 -12.88
N ILE A 72 -10.80 -8.37 -13.02
CA ILE A 72 -10.06 -7.11 -12.90
C ILE A 72 -9.72 -6.83 -11.43
N GLY A 73 -10.64 -7.14 -10.51
CA GLY A 73 -10.40 -7.02 -9.08
C GLY A 73 -9.26 -7.93 -8.63
N ALA A 74 -9.28 -9.20 -9.04
CA ALA A 74 -8.19 -10.14 -8.78
C ALA A 74 -6.86 -9.65 -9.34
N SER A 75 -6.83 -9.19 -10.60
CA SER A 75 -5.63 -8.66 -11.25
C SER A 75 -5.09 -7.41 -10.54
N THR A 76 -5.98 -6.55 -10.06
CA THR A 76 -5.61 -5.34 -9.32
C THR A 76 -4.98 -5.68 -7.97
N ILE A 77 -5.56 -6.63 -7.23
CA ILE A 77 -5.02 -7.11 -5.96
C ILE A 77 -3.69 -7.85 -6.17
N ALA A 78 -3.58 -8.66 -7.22
CA ALA A 78 -2.33 -9.32 -7.59
C ALA A 78 -1.22 -8.31 -7.93
N SER A 79 -1.53 -7.25 -8.67
CA SER A 79 -0.58 -6.18 -8.97
C SER A 79 -0.18 -5.39 -7.73
N MET A 80 -1.11 -5.19 -6.79
CA MET A 80 -0.82 -4.60 -5.48
C MET A 80 0.13 -5.48 -4.67
N ALA A 81 -0.11 -6.79 -4.63
CA ALA A 81 0.72 -7.77 -3.95
C ALA A 81 2.14 -7.82 -4.56
N ASP A 82 2.24 -7.86 -5.89
CA ASP A 82 3.52 -7.84 -6.60
C ASP A 82 4.33 -6.57 -6.29
N ALA A 83 3.69 -5.40 -6.31
CA ALA A 83 4.35 -4.14 -5.95
C ALA A 83 4.90 -4.13 -4.51
N MET A 84 4.29 -4.89 -3.60
CA MET A 84 4.73 -5.03 -2.20
C MET A 84 5.86 -6.05 -2.03
N VAL A 85 5.85 -7.15 -2.79
CA VAL A 85 6.89 -8.20 -2.73
C VAL A 85 8.17 -7.76 -3.42
N ASN A 86 8.05 -6.93 -4.45
CA ASN A 86 9.18 -6.38 -5.21
C ASN A 86 9.44 -4.91 -4.83
N PRO A 87 9.85 -4.63 -3.57
CA PRO A 87 10.10 -3.26 -3.13
C PRO A 87 11.34 -2.70 -3.82
N LEU A 88 11.31 -1.40 -4.09
CA LEU A 88 12.49 -0.66 -4.50
C LEU A 88 13.32 -0.30 -3.26
N PHE A 89 14.59 0.05 -3.49
CA PHE A 89 15.48 0.45 -2.41
C PHE A 89 14.87 1.62 -1.61
N GLY A 90 14.76 1.43 -0.29
CA GLY A 90 14.20 2.44 0.63
C GLY A 90 12.70 2.38 0.87
N ASP A 91 11.95 1.48 0.22
CA ASP A 91 10.51 1.36 0.39
C ASP A 91 10.10 0.96 1.83
N TYR A 92 10.87 0.07 2.47
CA TYR A 92 10.56 -0.48 3.79
C TYR A 92 11.65 -0.18 4.82
N VAL A 93 11.72 1.07 5.21
CA VAL A 93 12.67 1.51 6.24
C VAL A 93 12.14 1.26 7.65
N LEU A 94 10.83 1.47 7.85
CA LEU A 94 10.19 1.37 9.16
C LEU A 94 9.20 0.21 9.21
N ILE A 95 9.06 -0.38 10.39
CA ILE A 95 8.00 -1.37 10.65
C ILE A 95 6.62 -0.79 10.35
N ALA A 96 6.38 0.48 10.71
CA ALA A 96 5.09 1.14 10.46
C ALA A 96 4.73 1.21 8.96
N ASP A 97 5.73 1.37 8.06
CA ASP A 97 5.50 1.36 6.61
C ASP A 97 5.04 -0.02 6.16
N ILE A 98 5.67 -1.08 6.67
CA ILE A 98 5.32 -2.46 6.37
C ILE A 98 3.93 -2.81 6.91
N GLU A 99 3.64 -2.45 8.16
CA GLU A 99 2.33 -2.68 8.79
C GLU A 99 1.20 -1.97 8.02
N LYS A 100 1.46 -0.77 7.52
CA LYS A 100 0.51 -0.03 6.67
C LYS A 100 0.22 -0.76 5.37
N MET A 101 1.24 -1.31 4.71
CA MET A 101 1.06 -2.08 3.48
C MET A 101 0.34 -3.39 3.73
N TYR A 102 0.72 -4.09 4.81
CA TYR A 102 0.03 -5.30 5.26
C TYR A 102 -1.47 -5.06 5.44
N THR A 103 -1.83 -4.03 6.20
CA THR A 103 -3.24 -3.68 6.45
C THR A 103 -3.97 -3.34 5.15
N LYS A 104 -3.38 -2.53 4.28
CA LYS A 104 -4.01 -2.16 3.00
C LYS A 104 -4.29 -3.38 2.12
N LEU A 105 -3.35 -4.30 1.98
CA LEU A 105 -3.55 -5.51 1.17
C LEU A 105 -4.62 -6.40 1.77
N ASN A 106 -4.51 -6.68 3.07
CA ASN A 106 -5.46 -7.53 3.77
C ASN A 106 -6.88 -6.98 3.69
N ASP A 107 -7.07 -5.71 4.01
CA ASP A 107 -8.39 -5.08 4.01
C ASP A 107 -9.01 -5.03 2.61
N THR A 108 -8.19 -4.74 1.57
CA THR A 108 -8.67 -4.75 0.18
C THR A 108 -9.08 -6.15 -0.25
N TYR A 109 -8.32 -7.18 0.12
CA TYR A 109 -8.65 -8.57 -0.21
C TYR A 109 -9.90 -9.06 0.52
N GLU A 110 -10.05 -8.74 1.81
CA GLU A 110 -11.26 -9.09 2.57
C GLU A 110 -12.50 -8.38 2.02
N ASP A 111 -12.37 -7.11 1.64
CA ASP A 111 -13.45 -6.37 0.99
C ASP A 111 -13.82 -6.98 -0.38
N TYR A 112 -12.83 -7.37 -1.18
CA TYR A 112 -13.05 -8.05 -2.45
C TYR A 112 -13.85 -9.35 -2.27
N LYS A 113 -13.47 -10.20 -1.33
CA LYS A 113 -14.22 -11.45 -1.01
C LYS A 113 -15.66 -11.13 -0.61
N LYS A 114 -15.84 -10.12 0.23
CA LYS A 114 -17.17 -9.69 0.67
C LYS A 114 -18.04 -9.22 -0.51
N VAL A 115 -17.48 -8.45 -1.44
CA VAL A 115 -18.22 -8.00 -2.64
C VAL A 115 -18.59 -9.20 -3.52
N LEU A 116 -17.69 -10.17 -3.72
CA LEU A 116 -18.00 -11.39 -4.46
C LEU A 116 -19.11 -12.18 -3.79
N ASP A 117 -19.06 -12.36 -2.47
CA ASP A 117 -20.08 -13.09 -1.71
C ASP A 117 -21.45 -12.42 -1.77
N GLN A 118 -21.51 -11.10 -1.73
CA GLN A 118 -22.75 -10.34 -1.88
C GLN A 118 -23.38 -10.50 -3.27
N ASN A 119 -22.55 -10.75 -4.29
CA ASN A 119 -22.98 -10.88 -5.68
C ASN A 119 -23.17 -12.32 -6.14
N LYS A 120 -22.92 -13.33 -5.28
CA LYS A 120 -23.22 -14.74 -5.57
C LYS A 120 -24.71 -14.96 -5.82
N VAL A 121 -24.99 -16.04 -6.55
CA VAL A 121 -26.36 -16.52 -6.76
C VAL A 121 -27.03 -16.79 -5.43
N SER A 122 -28.19 -16.20 -5.23
CA SER A 122 -29.14 -16.69 -4.23
C SER A 122 -29.83 -17.93 -4.78
N VAL A 123 -30.02 -18.94 -3.93
CA VAL A 123 -30.78 -20.18 -4.28
C VAL A 123 -32.18 -19.88 -4.87
N TYR A 124 -32.71 -18.69 -4.61
CA TYR A 124 -34.01 -18.21 -5.06
C TYR A 124 -33.96 -17.36 -6.34
N ASP A 125 -32.79 -17.03 -6.88
CA ASP A 125 -32.64 -16.19 -8.08
C ASP A 125 -32.20 -17.02 -9.29
N ILE A 126 -33.18 -17.58 -10.00
CA ILE A 126 -32.96 -18.41 -11.18
C ILE A 126 -32.32 -17.64 -12.35
N LYS A 127 -32.42 -16.33 -12.38
CA LYS A 127 -31.87 -15.48 -13.46
C LYS A 127 -30.41 -15.15 -13.31
N ASN A 128 -29.89 -15.20 -12.10
CA ASN A 128 -28.51 -14.90 -11.80
C ASN A 128 -27.78 -16.18 -11.39
N ASN A 129 -27.08 -16.81 -12.30
CA ASN A 129 -26.34 -18.05 -12.09
C ASN A 129 -24.82 -17.88 -12.04
N TRP A 130 -24.33 -16.67 -11.72
CA TRP A 130 -22.91 -16.42 -11.58
C TRP A 130 -22.40 -16.85 -10.21
N ASN A 131 -21.28 -17.56 -10.20
CA ASN A 131 -20.48 -17.88 -9.03
C ASN A 131 -19.02 -17.51 -9.31
N PRO A 132 -18.26 -17.03 -8.30
CA PRO A 132 -16.85 -16.81 -8.44
C PRO A 132 -16.10 -18.09 -8.85
N ASP A 133 -15.05 -17.93 -9.67
CA ASP A 133 -14.20 -19.04 -10.06
C ASP A 133 -13.32 -19.48 -8.87
N ALA A 134 -13.50 -20.73 -8.45
CA ALA A 134 -12.80 -21.28 -7.29
C ALA A 134 -11.28 -21.31 -7.50
N THR A 135 -10.80 -21.53 -8.72
CA THR A 135 -9.37 -21.56 -9.03
C THR A 135 -8.77 -20.18 -8.89
N VAL A 136 -9.41 -19.16 -9.48
CA VAL A 136 -8.98 -17.75 -9.34
C VAL A 136 -8.95 -17.32 -7.89
N GLN A 137 -9.97 -17.70 -7.11
CA GLN A 137 -10.04 -17.36 -5.69
C GLN A 137 -8.93 -18.03 -4.88
N GLN A 138 -8.61 -19.30 -5.18
CA GLN A 138 -7.55 -20.02 -4.49
C GLN A 138 -6.18 -19.45 -4.84
N GLU A 139 -5.88 -19.24 -6.11
CA GLU A 139 -4.58 -18.68 -6.55
C GLU A 139 -4.36 -17.28 -5.98
N LEU A 140 -5.39 -16.44 -5.97
CA LEU A 140 -5.31 -15.10 -5.38
C LEU A 140 -5.12 -15.17 -3.86
N ASN A 141 -5.81 -16.07 -3.17
CA ASN A 141 -5.61 -16.28 -1.74
C ASN A 141 -4.17 -16.68 -1.43
N ASP A 142 -3.61 -17.62 -2.17
CA ASP A 142 -2.26 -18.11 -1.97
C ASP A 142 -1.23 -16.99 -2.20
N LEU A 143 -1.43 -16.16 -3.23
CA LEU A 143 -0.60 -15.00 -3.50
C LEU A 143 -0.68 -13.97 -2.36
N VAL A 144 -1.87 -13.65 -1.88
CA VAL A 144 -2.06 -12.69 -0.78
C VAL A 144 -1.42 -13.22 0.50
N VAL A 145 -1.67 -14.47 0.87
CA VAL A 145 -1.07 -15.10 2.06
C VAL A 145 0.47 -15.10 1.97
N PHE A 146 1.02 -15.45 0.81
CA PHE A 146 2.47 -15.39 0.57
C PHE A 146 3.02 -13.97 0.74
N THR A 147 2.34 -12.98 0.18
CA THR A 147 2.74 -11.57 0.28
C THR A 147 2.70 -11.09 1.72
N LEU A 148 1.62 -11.36 2.45
CA LEU A 148 1.48 -10.98 3.86
C LEU A 148 2.56 -11.66 4.73
N ALA A 149 2.90 -12.93 4.46
CA ALA A 149 3.98 -13.63 5.15
C ALA A 149 5.36 -12.99 4.87
N ASN A 150 5.61 -12.55 3.64
CA ASN A 150 6.85 -11.84 3.29
C ASN A 150 6.92 -10.47 3.96
N LEU A 151 5.86 -9.69 3.94
CA LEU A 151 5.79 -8.41 4.66
C LEU A 151 6.06 -8.61 6.16
N TYR A 152 5.46 -9.63 6.77
CA TYR A 152 5.73 -9.96 8.16
C TYR A 152 7.22 -10.28 8.41
N ARG A 153 7.86 -11.05 7.53
CA ARG A 153 9.31 -11.32 7.64
C ARG A 153 10.16 -10.05 7.57
N LEU A 154 9.77 -9.10 6.71
CA LEU A 154 10.49 -7.84 6.60
C LEU A 154 10.45 -7.01 7.88
N THR A 155 9.44 -7.17 8.74
CA THR A 155 9.37 -6.45 10.03
C THR A 155 10.53 -6.79 10.97
N PHE A 156 11.15 -7.97 10.82
CA PHE A 156 12.31 -8.36 11.66
C PHE A 156 13.59 -7.62 11.27
N ALA A 157 13.70 -7.17 10.02
CA ALA A 157 14.84 -6.40 9.52
C ALA A 157 14.61 -4.88 9.56
N ALA A 158 13.36 -4.45 9.66
CA ALA A 158 13.01 -3.03 9.62
C ALA A 158 13.26 -2.35 10.97
N LYS A 159 13.54 -1.04 10.90
CA LYS A 159 13.82 -0.21 12.07
C LYS A 159 12.52 0.23 12.76
N ARG A 160 12.55 0.36 14.09
CA ARG A 160 11.42 0.86 14.87
C ARG A 160 11.56 2.33 15.21
N GLU A 161 10.48 3.06 15.04
CA GLU A 161 10.37 4.40 15.65
C GLU A 161 10.14 4.29 17.15
N ARG A 162 10.89 5.08 17.90
CA ARG A 162 10.74 5.22 19.35
C ARG A 162 10.53 6.68 19.70
N VAL A 163 9.68 6.92 20.67
CA VAL A 163 9.36 8.24 21.17
C VAL A 163 9.98 8.41 22.55
N ILE A 164 10.67 9.53 22.74
CA ILE A 164 11.19 9.95 24.06
C ILE A 164 10.75 11.36 24.39
N TYR A 165 10.60 11.62 25.67
CA TYR A 165 10.39 12.96 26.21
C TYR A 165 11.63 13.36 27.00
N THR A 166 12.18 14.54 26.71
CA THR A 166 13.38 15.02 27.40
C THR A 166 13.05 15.30 28.87
N SER A 167 13.74 14.63 29.80
CA SER A 167 13.56 14.83 31.24
C SER A 167 14.20 16.11 31.77
N LYS A 168 15.20 16.62 31.05
CA LYS A 168 15.95 17.85 31.38
C LYS A 168 16.42 18.53 30.09
N LYS A 169 16.87 19.78 30.22
CA LYS A 169 17.55 20.50 29.14
C LYS A 169 18.75 19.68 28.66
N THR A 170 18.89 19.47 27.37
CA THR A 170 19.93 18.62 26.75
C THR A 170 20.27 19.12 25.34
N ASN A 171 21.12 18.43 24.62
CA ASN A 171 21.40 18.68 23.21
C ASN A 171 21.22 17.42 22.35
N ALA A 172 21.17 17.58 21.04
CA ALA A 172 20.93 16.48 20.10
C ALA A 172 22.00 15.40 20.17
N ILE A 173 23.27 15.78 20.30
CA ILE A 173 24.40 14.84 20.36
C ILE A 173 24.30 13.92 21.58
N LEU A 174 23.99 14.48 22.75
CA LEU A 174 23.80 13.69 23.98
C LEU A 174 22.61 12.72 23.88
N LEU A 175 21.55 13.11 23.17
CA LEU A 175 20.39 12.23 22.94
C LEU A 175 20.75 11.10 21.98
N VAL A 176 21.43 11.39 20.87
CA VAL A 176 21.90 10.36 19.94
C VAL A 176 22.80 9.38 20.67
N HIS A 177 23.82 9.86 21.39
CA HIS A 177 24.70 9.01 22.16
C HIS A 177 23.94 8.11 23.16
N ARG A 178 22.98 8.67 23.86
CA ARG A 178 22.24 7.94 24.91
C ARG A 178 21.30 6.87 24.37
N TYR A 179 20.61 7.13 23.25
CA TYR A 179 19.51 6.29 22.78
C TYR A 179 19.85 5.45 21.54
N VAL A 180 20.80 5.88 20.73
CA VAL A 180 21.17 5.21 19.48
C VAL A 180 22.57 4.58 19.59
N GLY A 181 23.55 5.32 20.09
CA GLY A 181 24.94 4.88 20.21
C GLY A 181 25.92 5.92 19.69
N LEU A 182 27.21 5.55 19.68
CA LEU A 182 28.30 6.38 19.15
C LEU A 182 28.71 6.01 17.73
N ASP A 183 28.35 4.79 17.29
CA ASP A 183 28.69 4.33 15.96
C ASP A 183 27.88 5.14 14.94
N ASN A 184 28.54 5.63 13.89
CA ASN A 184 27.92 6.46 12.83
C ASN A 184 27.16 7.69 13.35
N LEU A 185 27.76 8.44 14.29
CA LEU A 185 27.13 9.58 14.95
C LEU A 185 26.53 10.60 13.98
N ASP A 186 27.22 10.87 12.86
CA ASP A 186 26.77 11.85 11.86
C ASP A 186 25.48 11.37 11.16
N GLU A 187 25.40 10.12 10.75
CA GLU A 187 24.19 9.53 10.15
C GLU A 187 23.01 9.55 11.12
N HIS A 188 23.27 9.21 12.38
CA HIS A 188 22.23 9.21 13.40
C HIS A 188 21.78 10.63 13.75
N LEU A 189 22.67 11.61 13.74
CA LEU A 189 22.35 13.01 13.95
C LEU A 189 21.51 13.56 12.79
N GLU A 190 21.87 13.25 11.55
CA GLU A 190 21.08 13.58 10.36
C GLU A 190 19.66 12.98 10.45
N ASN A 191 19.52 11.73 10.86
CA ASN A 191 18.23 11.08 11.05
C ASN A 191 17.39 11.76 12.14
N PHE A 192 17.99 12.28 13.21
CA PHE A 192 17.30 13.08 14.24
C PHE A 192 16.80 14.43 13.70
N ILE A 193 17.56 15.05 12.79
CA ILE A 193 17.24 16.36 12.22
C ILE A 193 16.21 16.25 11.10
N SER A 194 16.44 15.34 10.14
CA SER A 194 15.66 15.21 8.90
C SER A 194 14.19 14.89 9.12
N ARG A 195 13.85 14.23 10.23
CA ARG A 195 12.46 13.88 10.57
C ARG A 195 11.66 15.04 11.19
N LYS A 196 12.10 16.29 11.03
CA LYS A 196 11.42 17.50 11.53
C LYS A 196 11.16 17.52 13.06
N ASN A 197 11.81 16.63 13.80
CA ASN A 197 11.62 16.53 15.24
C ASN A 197 12.49 17.52 16.02
N ILE A 198 13.65 17.87 15.47
CA ILE A 198 14.58 18.84 16.05
C ILE A 198 14.86 19.92 15.00
N LYS A 199 14.59 21.15 15.33
CA LYS A 199 14.94 22.28 14.47
C LYS A 199 16.45 22.54 14.57
N LEU A 200 17.06 23.07 13.50
CA LEU A 200 18.50 23.41 13.51
C LEU A 200 18.90 24.29 14.68
N ASN A 201 18.07 25.22 15.11
CA ASN A 201 18.31 26.07 16.26
C ASN A 201 18.15 25.35 17.62
N GLU A 202 17.52 24.15 17.64
CA GLU A 202 17.37 23.32 18.82
C GLU A 202 18.53 22.31 19.00
N LEU A 203 19.44 22.16 18.02
CA LEU A 203 20.52 21.17 18.06
C LEU A 203 21.40 21.26 19.32
N LEU A 204 21.74 22.49 19.71
CA LEU A 204 22.56 22.75 20.88
C LEU A 204 21.75 22.79 22.18
N THR A 205 20.46 23.04 22.09
CA THR A 205 19.63 23.22 23.28
C THR A 205 18.22 22.76 23.04
N ILE A 206 17.85 21.57 23.55
CA ILE A 206 16.53 20.99 23.56
C ILE A 206 15.94 21.16 24.94
N GLN A 207 14.76 21.76 25.03
CA GLN A 207 14.07 22.02 26.30
C GLN A 207 13.51 20.76 26.95
N LYS A 208 13.33 20.78 28.26
CA LYS A 208 12.63 19.73 29.01
C LYS A 208 11.21 19.54 28.50
N GLY A 209 10.74 18.29 28.41
CA GLY A 209 9.39 17.94 27.98
C GLY A 209 9.23 17.86 26.45
N ARG A 210 10.28 18.13 25.66
CA ARG A 210 10.24 18.03 24.20
C ARG A 210 10.07 16.58 23.78
N LYS A 211 9.05 16.31 22.94
CA LYS A 211 8.85 15.02 22.28
C LYS A 211 9.84 14.87 21.14
N ILE A 212 10.57 13.77 21.11
CA ILE A 212 11.54 13.43 20.06
C ILE A 212 11.27 12.02 19.58
N VAL A 213 11.26 11.84 18.27
CA VAL A 213 11.11 10.53 17.62
C VAL A 213 12.47 10.14 17.03
N TYR A 214 12.93 8.93 17.31
CA TYR A 214 14.16 8.40 16.75
C TYR A 214 13.98 6.96 16.28
N ILE A 215 14.90 6.50 15.43
CA ILE A 215 14.88 5.15 14.87
C ILE A 215 15.99 4.33 15.51
N LYS A 216 15.64 3.12 15.84
CA LYS A 216 16.61 2.12 16.31
C LYS A 216 16.30 0.75 15.71
#